data_ab652277cdfe5148fc94ac460af22d49
#
_entry.id   ab652277cdfe5148fc94ac460af22d49
#
_cell.length_a   1.000
_cell.length_b   1.000
_cell.length_c   1.000
_cell.angle_alpha   90.00
_cell.angle_beta   90.00
_cell.angle_gamma   90.00
#
_symmetry.space_group_name_H-M   'P 1'
#
loop_
_entity.id
_entity.type
_entity.pdbx_description
1 polymer ?
#
loop_
_entity_poly.entity_id
_entity_poly.type
_entity_poly.pdbx_seq_one_letter_code
_entity_poly.pdbx_strand_id
1 'polypeptide(L)'
;MSKEINVRWGWLKGMYVLTIIHAGGSGLGMILIPSAVQSFFGWPSQDPIVFGICGSVWVAFGILSILGLRSPLKFSPILLLQLVYKVIWFIGVFFPFLIVGKFPAYATGYVVVFVIYIIGDLIAIPFPYVFAKQSDR
;
A
#
# COMPACT_ATOMS: atom_id res chain seq x y z
N MET A 1 -30.71 8.63 -14.69
CA MET A 1 -29.54 9.51 -14.69
C MET A 1 -28.34 8.74 -14.16
N SER A 2 -27.36 8.48 -15.00
CA SER A 2 -26.06 8.00 -14.55
C SER A 2 -25.36 9.16 -13.84
N LYS A 3 -25.09 9.01 -12.54
CA LYS A 3 -24.21 9.97 -11.85
C LYS A 3 -22.84 9.86 -12.50
N GLU A 4 -22.38 10.91 -13.12
CA GLU A 4 -21.00 10.96 -13.61
C GLU A 4 -20.07 10.73 -12.42
N ILE A 5 -19.24 9.69 -12.54
CA ILE A 5 -18.25 9.37 -11.51
C ILE A 5 -17.09 10.35 -11.71
N ASN A 6 -16.88 11.20 -10.71
CA ASN A 6 -15.75 12.11 -10.73
C ASN A 6 -14.47 11.34 -10.39
N VAL A 7 -13.61 11.14 -11.39
CA VAL A 7 -12.33 10.45 -11.25
C VAL A 7 -11.21 11.45 -11.23
N ARG A 8 -10.41 11.44 -10.17
CA ARG A 8 -9.20 12.25 -10.03
C ARG A 8 -8.02 11.55 -10.71
N TRP A 9 -7.99 11.58 -12.03
CA TRP A 9 -7.04 10.83 -12.85
C TRP A 9 -5.57 11.04 -12.48
N GLY A 10 -5.18 12.26 -12.18
CA GLY A 10 -3.82 12.58 -11.77
C GLY A 10 -3.43 11.90 -10.46
N TRP A 11 -4.31 11.95 -9.46
CA TRP A 11 -4.11 11.29 -8.18
C TRP A 11 -4.10 9.77 -8.31
N LEU A 12 -5.03 9.23 -9.09
CA LEU A 12 -5.14 7.79 -9.32
C LEU A 12 -3.86 7.23 -9.95
N LYS A 13 -3.40 7.85 -11.03
CA LYS A 13 -2.15 7.46 -11.70
C LYS A 13 -0.92 7.73 -10.81
N GLY A 14 -0.92 8.83 -10.08
CA GLY A 14 0.15 9.17 -9.14
C GLY A 14 0.32 8.11 -8.05
N MET A 15 -0.77 7.59 -7.51
CA MET A 15 -0.70 6.53 -6.49
C MET A 15 -0.20 5.20 -7.08
N TYR A 16 -0.53 4.88 -8.33
CA TYR A 16 0.07 3.72 -9.01
C TYR A 16 1.58 3.90 -9.18
N VAL A 17 2.04 5.07 -9.62
CA VAL A 17 3.48 5.36 -9.77
C VAL A 17 4.20 5.24 -8.43
N LEU A 18 3.66 5.83 -7.38
CA LEU A 18 4.22 5.74 -6.03
C LEU A 18 4.31 4.27 -5.58
N THR A 19 3.28 3.48 -5.81
CA THR A 19 3.24 2.06 -5.44
C THR A 19 4.27 1.24 -6.21
N ILE A 20 4.44 1.51 -7.50
CA ILE A 20 5.45 0.83 -8.34
C ILE A 20 6.85 1.11 -7.79
N ILE A 21 7.17 2.37 -7.58
CA ILE A 21 8.53 2.78 -7.17
C ILE A 21 8.81 2.36 -5.73
N HIS A 22 7.95 2.75 -4.80
CA HIS A 22 8.18 2.53 -3.38
C HIS A 22 7.89 1.08 -2.98
N ALA A 23 6.66 0.60 -3.13
CA ALA A 23 6.31 -0.76 -2.71
C ALA A 23 6.99 -1.82 -3.59
N GLY A 24 6.96 -1.65 -4.90
CA GLY A 24 7.62 -2.56 -5.82
C GLY A 24 9.14 -2.59 -5.63
N GLY A 25 9.77 -1.44 -5.55
CA GLY A 25 11.21 -1.31 -5.34
C GLY A 25 11.67 -1.83 -3.97
N SER A 26 10.99 -1.45 -2.91
CA SER A 26 11.29 -1.94 -1.55
C SER A 26 11.06 -3.44 -1.42
N GLY A 27 9.97 -3.95 -1.99
CA GLY A 27 9.67 -5.39 -2.00
C GLY A 27 10.73 -6.21 -2.71
N LEU A 28 11.21 -5.75 -3.87
CA LEU A 28 12.33 -6.40 -4.56
C LEU A 28 13.60 -6.40 -3.69
N GLY A 29 13.92 -5.29 -3.05
CA GLY A 29 15.05 -5.21 -2.12
C GLY A 29 14.92 -6.21 -0.96
N MET A 30 13.72 -6.33 -0.39
CA MET A 30 13.45 -7.29 0.69
C MET A 30 13.67 -8.75 0.28
N ILE A 31 13.46 -9.07 -0.98
CA ILE A 31 13.66 -10.42 -1.53
C ILE A 31 15.12 -10.65 -1.92
N LEU A 32 15.72 -9.71 -2.64
CA LEU A 32 17.03 -9.91 -3.27
C LEU A 32 18.21 -9.59 -2.34
N ILE A 33 18.05 -8.57 -1.49
CA ILE A 33 19.10 -8.07 -0.58
C ILE A 33 18.54 -7.77 0.82
N PRO A 34 17.91 -8.74 1.48
CA PRO A 34 17.14 -8.50 2.71
C PRO A 34 17.98 -7.87 3.83
N SER A 35 19.21 -8.33 4.03
CA SER A 35 20.09 -7.79 5.08
C SER A 35 20.46 -6.33 4.82
N ALA A 36 20.71 -5.95 3.57
CA ALA A 36 21.03 -4.58 3.18
C ALA A 36 19.84 -3.64 3.42
N VAL A 37 18.64 -4.10 3.08
CA VAL A 37 17.40 -3.35 3.29
C VAL A 37 17.14 -3.14 4.78
N GLN A 38 17.28 -4.19 5.59
CA GLN A 38 17.11 -4.10 7.04
C GLN A 38 18.11 -3.11 7.66
N SER A 39 19.37 -3.20 7.26
CA SER A 39 20.41 -2.29 7.74
C SER A 39 20.16 -0.84 7.33
N PHE A 40 19.77 -0.61 6.08
CA PHE A 40 19.50 0.72 5.55
C PHE A 40 18.37 1.43 6.31
N PHE A 41 17.30 0.69 6.63
CA PHE A 41 16.16 1.25 7.37
C PHE A 41 16.31 1.17 8.89
N GLY A 42 17.38 0.58 9.39
CA GLY A 42 17.59 0.40 10.83
C GLY A 42 16.63 -0.62 11.45
N TRP A 43 16.11 -1.54 10.66
CA TRP A 43 15.21 -2.58 11.15
C TRP A 43 15.97 -3.70 11.85
N PRO A 44 15.40 -4.30 12.90
CA PRO A 44 15.97 -5.49 13.50
C PRO A 44 15.95 -6.66 12.51
N SER A 45 16.79 -7.66 12.75
CA SER A 45 16.81 -8.88 11.95
C SER A 45 15.41 -9.52 11.91
N GLN A 46 14.94 -9.85 10.74
CA GLN A 46 13.62 -10.42 10.50
C GLN A 46 13.74 -11.91 10.15
N ASP A 47 12.70 -12.67 10.46
CA ASP A 47 12.55 -14.01 9.93
C ASP A 47 12.54 -13.98 8.40
N PRO A 48 13.46 -14.69 7.72
CA PRO A 48 13.61 -14.57 6.26
C PRO A 48 12.37 -15.03 5.49
N ILE A 49 11.61 -15.97 6.02
CA ILE A 49 10.41 -16.49 5.35
C ILE A 49 9.30 -15.44 5.41
N VAL A 50 9.00 -14.93 6.60
CA VAL A 50 7.95 -13.90 6.79
C VAL A 50 8.32 -12.61 6.08
N PHE A 51 9.57 -12.20 6.19
CA PHE A 51 10.07 -11.01 5.49
C PHE A 51 9.98 -11.14 3.97
N GLY A 52 10.29 -12.31 3.44
CA GLY A 52 10.13 -12.62 2.02
C GLY A 52 8.68 -12.61 1.57
N ILE A 53 7.74 -13.09 2.38
CA ILE A 53 6.30 -13.00 2.10
C ILE A 53 5.86 -11.53 2.01
N CYS A 54 6.25 -10.70 2.96
CA CYS A 54 5.95 -9.26 2.93
C CYS A 54 6.52 -8.60 1.67
N GLY A 55 7.78 -8.89 1.33
CA GLY A 55 8.42 -8.39 0.12
C GLY A 55 7.69 -8.82 -1.15
N SER A 56 7.26 -10.08 -1.21
CA SER A 56 6.49 -10.62 -2.34
C SER A 56 5.14 -9.93 -2.52
N VAL A 57 4.44 -9.65 -1.43
CA VAL A 57 3.18 -8.88 -1.46
C VAL A 57 3.41 -7.47 -1.98
N TRP A 58 4.47 -6.81 -1.53
CA TRP A 58 4.80 -5.46 -2.02
C TRP A 58 5.19 -5.43 -3.49
N VAL A 59 5.93 -6.43 -3.97
CA VAL A 59 6.22 -6.59 -5.41
C VAL A 59 4.94 -6.79 -6.20
N ALA A 60 4.03 -7.63 -5.70
CA ALA A 60 2.74 -7.85 -6.34
C ALA A 60 1.91 -6.55 -6.47
N PHE A 61 1.88 -5.72 -5.43
CA PHE A 61 1.28 -4.39 -5.51
C PHE A 61 1.93 -3.54 -6.61
N GLY A 62 3.25 -3.57 -6.72
CA GLY A 62 3.99 -2.86 -7.75
C GLY A 62 3.62 -3.34 -9.16
N ILE A 63 3.63 -4.65 -9.39
CA ILE A 63 3.28 -5.25 -10.69
C ILE A 63 1.84 -4.90 -11.09
N LEU A 64 0.89 -5.06 -10.18
CA LEU A 64 -0.52 -4.76 -10.46
C LEU A 64 -0.76 -3.26 -10.66
N SER A 65 0.05 -2.42 -10.03
CA SER A 65 0.01 -0.97 -10.27
C SER A 65 0.54 -0.57 -11.65
N ILE A 66 1.46 -1.34 -12.24
CA ILE A 66 1.85 -1.17 -13.64
C ILE A 66 0.64 -1.39 -14.56
N LEU A 67 -0.13 -2.45 -14.31
CA LEU A 67 -1.39 -2.71 -15.02
C LEU A 67 -2.42 -1.61 -14.74
N GLY A 68 -2.41 -1.06 -13.52
CA GLY A 68 -3.24 0.08 -13.13
C GLY A 68 -2.98 1.34 -13.96
N LEU A 69 -1.72 1.60 -14.34
CA LEU A 69 -1.41 2.72 -15.25
C LEU A 69 -2.02 2.53 -16.64
N ARG A 70 -2.17 1.30 -17.08
CA ARG A 70 -2.80 0.97 -18.39
C ARG A 70 -4.32 0.98 -18.33
N SER A 71 -4.91 0.59 -17.19
CA SER A 71 -6.35 0.49 -16.99
C SER A 71 -6.72 0.96 -15.57
N PRO A 72 -6.68 2.29 -15.32
CA PRO A 72 -6.71 2.82 -13.96
C PRO A 72 -7.96 2.45 -13.16
N LEU A 73 -9.13 2.51 -13.76
CA LEU A 73 -10.38 2.17 -13.06
C LEU A 73 -10.47 0.68 -12.74
N LYS A 74 -10.10 -0.16 -13.69
CA LYS A 74 -10.16 -1.62 -13.56
C LYS A 74 -9.31 -2.13 -12.39
N PHE A 75 -8.15 -1.54 -12.17
CA PHE A 75 -7.20 -1.93 -11.12
C PHE A 75 -7.32 -1.12 -9.83
N SER A 76 -8.25 -0.16 -9.75
CA SER A 76 -8.43 0.66 -8.54
C SER A 76 -8.69 -0.15 -7.25
N PRO A 77 -9.27 -1.37 -7.27
CA PRO A 77 -9.34 -2.22 -6.09
C PRO A 77 -7.97 -2.57 -5.45
N ILE A 78 -6.88 -2.49 -6.21
CA ILE A 78 -5.53 -2.68 -5.65
C ILE A 78 -5.17 -1.58 -4.67
N LEU A 79 -5.51 -0.33 -4.98
CA LEU A 79 -5.33 0.79 -4.06
C LEU A 79 -6.24 0.67 -2.84
N LEU A 80 -7.45 0.15 -3.03
CA LEU A 80 -8.36 -0.12 -1.91
C LEU A 80 -7.80 -1.19 -0.96
N LEU A 81 -7.25 -2.28 -1.49
CA LEU A 81 -6.60 -3.30 -0.70
C LEU A 81 -5.41 -2.73 0.08
N GLN A 82 -4.62 -1.89 -0.58
CA GLN A 82 -3.49 -1.18 0.02
C GLN A 82 -3.92 -0.26 1.16
N LEU A 83 -5.01 0.48 0.98
CA LEU A 83 -5.61 1.33 2.01
C LEU A 83 -6.09 0.49 3.20
N VAL A 84 -6.84 -0.56 2.93
CA VAL A 84 -7.46 -1.40 3.97
C VAL A 84 -6.42 -2.07 4.85
N TYR A 85 -5.38 -2.68 4.28
CA TYR A 85 -4.39 -3.36 5.11
C TYR A 85 -3.59 -2.37 6.00
N LYS A 86 -3.35 -1.15 5.52
CA LYS A 86 -2.67 -0.11 6.31
C LYS A 86 -3.55 0.39 7.46
N VAL A 87 -4.84 0.55 7.22
CA VAL A 87 -5.80 0.89 8.28
C VAL A 87 -5.86 -0.22 9.33
N ILE A 88 -5.91 -1.48 8.91
CA ILE A 88 -5.87 -2.64 9.81
C ILE A 88 -4.59 -2.63 10.65
N TRP A 89 -3.45 -2.32 10.04
CA TRP A 89 -2.18 -2.23 10.75
C TRP A 89 -2.20 -1.13 11.83
N PHE A 90 -2.75 0.04 11.52
CA PHE A 90 -2.89 1.12 12.52
C PHE A 90 -3.75 0.68 13.70
N ILE A 91 -4.89 0.06 13.42
CA ILE A 91 -5.83 -0.37 14.47
C ILE A 91 -5.28 -1.54 15.27
N GLY A 92 -4.73 -2.54 14.63
CA GLY A 92 -4.33 -3.81 15.24
C GLY A 92 -2.91 -3.85 15.78
N VAL A 93 -2.03 -2.96 15.31
CA VAL A 93 -0.61 -2.97 15.68
C VAL A 93 -0.15 -1.63 16.24
N PHE A 94 -0.24 -0.56 15.45
CA PHE A 94 0.29 0.74 15.87
C PHE A 94 -0.33 1.27 17.16
N PHE A 95 -1.63 1.41 17.21
CA PHE A 95 -2.31 1.96 18.40
C PHE A 95 -2.15 1.09 19.64
N PRO A 96 -2.28 -0.24 19.59
CA PRO A 96 -2.00 -1.08 20.76
C PRO A 96 -0.58 -0.91 21.30
N PHE A 97 0.44 -0.90 20.46
CA PHE A 97 1.82 -0.67 20.90
C PHE A 97 2.05 0.74 21.44
N LEU A 98 1.41 1.73 20.84
CA LEU A 98 1.51 3.12 21.29
C LEU A 98 0.88 3.31 22.67
N ILE A 99 -0.30 2.73 22.91
CA ILE A 99 -1.03 2.85 24.18
C ILE A 99 -0.22 2.26 25.35
N VAL A 100 0.44 1.13 25.13
CA VAL A 100 1.28 0.51 26.16
C VAL A 100 2.71 1.08 26.22
N GLY A 101 3.01 2.12 25.45
CA GLY A 101 4.32 2.77 25.44
C GLY A 101 5.47 1.90 24.89
N LYS A 102 5.15 0.89 24.09
CA LYS A 102 6.15 -0.06 23.54
C LYS A 102 6.37 0.06 22.04
N PHE A 103 5.91 1.15 21.40
CA PHE A 103 6.12 1.35 19.97
C PHE A 103 7.61 1.61 19.68
N PRO A 104 8.26 0.76 18.88
CA PRO A 104 9.70 0.85 18.66
C PRO A 104 10.05 1.99 17.70
N ALA A 105 11.14 2.71 17.99
CA ALA A 105 11.58 3.87 17.21
C ALA A 105 11.83 3.52 15.73
N TYR A 106 12.37 2.32 15.43
CA TYR A 106 12.64 1.90 14.05
C TYR A 106 11.37 1.81 13.17
N ALA A 107 10.21 1.64 13.78
CA ALA A 107 8.95 1.52 13.06
C ALA A 107 8.29 2.86 12.73
N THR A 108 8.87 3.99 13.16
CA THR A 108 8.35 5.33 12.87
C THR A 108 8.27 5.61 11.37
N GLY A 109 9.22 5.12 10.58
CA GLY A 109 9.21 5.23 9.13
C GLY A 109 7.96 4.59 8.49
N TYR A 110 7.51 3.46 9.01
CA TYR A 110 6.25 2.83 8.54
C TYR A 110 5.04 3.71 8.79
N VAL A 111 4.98 4.36 9.96
CA VAL A 111 3.87 5.27 10.28
C VAL A 111 3.80 6.41 9.26
N VAL A 112 4.92 7.07 9.00
CA VAL A 112 5.00 8.18 8.04
C VAL A 112 4.58 7.73 6.64
N VAL A 113 5.15 6.64 6.14
CA VAL A 113 4.87 6.11 4.80
C VAL A 113 3.41 5.68 4.70
N PHE A 114 2.89 4.98 5.69
CA PHE A 114 1.51 4.49 5.68
C PHE A 114 0.50 5.64 5.73
N VAL A 115 0.78 6.71 6.49
CA VAL A 115 -0.06 7.92 6.48
C VAL A 115 -0.10 8.57 5.10
N ILE A 116 1.06 8.69 4.43
CA ILE A 116 1.14 9.22 3.07
C ILE A 116 0.27 8.40 2.11
N TYR A 117 0.38 7.07 2.15
CA TYR A 117 -0.44 6.19 1.33
C TYR A 117 -1.93 6.29 1.65
N ILE A 118 -2.30 6.31 2.92
CA ILE A 118 -3.70 6.41 3.34
C ILE A 118 -4.32 7.70 2.81
N ILE A 119 -3.65 8.83 2.99
CA ILE A 119 -4.13 10.12 2.48
C ILE A 119 -4.23 10.11 0.96
N GLY A 120 -3.19 9.65 0.27
CA GLY A 120 -3.16 9.58 -1.18
C GLY A 120 -4.24 8.65 -1.74
N ASP A 121 -4.43 7.49 -1.16
CA ASP A 121 -5.45 6.51 -1.58
C ASP A 121 -6.87 7.04 -1.32
N LEU A 122 -7.12 7.71 -0.19
CA LEU A 122 -8.42 8.33 0.10
C LEU A 122 -8.80 9.40 -0.93
N ILE A 123 -7.81 10.13 -1.43
CA ILE A 123 -8.03 11.15 -2.48
C ILE A 123 -8.18 10.49 -3.86
N ALA A 124 -7.38 9.47 -4.15
CA ALA A 124 -7.24 8.88 -5.48
C ALA A 124 -8.34 7.88 -5.82
N ILE A 125 -8.77 7.06 -4.86
CA ILE A 125 -9.69 5.95 -5.12
C ILE A 125 -11.07 6.49 -5.51
N PRO A 126 -11.61 6.08 -6.69
CA PRO A 126 -12.97 6.42 -7.08
C PRO A 126 -13.97 5.50 -6.36
N PHE A 127 -14.24 5.75 -5.08
CA PHE A 127 -15.10 4.91 -4.24
C PHE A 127 -16.47 4.58 -4.85
N PRO A 128 -17.18 5.53 -5.49
CA PRO A 128 -18.46 5.21 -6.13
C PRO A 128 -18.34 4.16 -7.22
N TYR A 129 -17.21 4.15 -7.95
CA TYR A 129 -16.94 3.13 -8.96
C TYR A 129 -16.61 1.78 -8.32
N VAL A 130 -15.73 1.77 -7.33
CA VAL A 130 -15.24 0.53 -6.69
C VAL A 130 -16.35 -0.19 -5.95
N PHE A 131 -17.26 0.55 -5.30
CA PHE A 131 -18.38 -0.01 -4.55
C PHE A 131 -19.67 -0.14 -5.35
N ALA A 132 -19.67 0.21 -6.64
CA ALA A 132 -20.84 0.04 -7.49
C ALA A 132 -21.21 -1.45 -7.59
N LYS A 133 -22.49 -1.75 -7.37
CA LYS A 133 -23.01 -3.11 -7.55
C LYS A 133 -23.00 -3.44 -9.04
N GLN A 134 -22.35 -4.54 -9.40
CA GLN A 134 -22.43 -5.05 -10.76
C GLN A 134 -23.85 -5.61 -11.00
N SER A 135 -24.49 -5.19 -12.08
CA SER A 135 -25.73 -5.81 -12.48
C SER A 135 -25.42 -7.13 -13.19
N ASP A 136 -25.80 -8.22 -12.58
CA ASP A 136 -25.76 -9.52 -13.24
C ASP A 136 -26.80 -9.50 -14.38
N ARG A 137 -26.33 -9.58 -15.61
CA ARG A 137 -27.16 -9.80 -16.79
C ARG A 137 -26.95 -11.20 -17.29
#